data_215058fc5c469d3587b59c2fa9eaa4ae
#
_entry.id   215058fc5c469d3587b59c2fa9eaa4ae
#
_cell.length_a   1.000
_cell.length_b   1.000
_cell.length_c   1.000
_cell.angle_alpha   90.00
_cell.angle_beta   90.00
_cell.angle_gamma   90.00
#
_symmetry.space_group_name_H-M   'P 1'
#
loop_
_entity.id
_entity.type
_entity.pdbx_description
1 polymer ?
#
loop_
_entity_poly.entity_id
_entity_poly.type
_entity_poly.pdbx_seq_one_letter_code
_entity_poly.pdbx_strand_id
1 'polypeptide(L)'
;MIMETNAATNKRFIETQFPVSKLSKESYKERKANHGQTLTGLGKWWGRKPLVLVRACILGLLMPASDNAKRDREVFLKLMTMDADGLWRRYVAKGMTLKQADVFRLLNPADRDRFFVLVTDSKAEAQWKRGLSKEEKAEAHRLAFTKLNYDDKLEYCLRPEEISGPSEAAWADINAHLGTSATTLQEVVAEL
;
A
#
# COMPACT_ATOMS: atom_id res chain seq x y z
N MET A 1 6.60 -17.71 -49.00
CA MET A 1 5.68 -17.65 -47.87
C MET A 1 6.55 -17.57 -46.63
N ILE A 2 6.87 -16.31 -46.23
CA ILE A 2 7.76 -16.02 -45.11
C ILE A 2 6.89 -16.11 -43.86
N MET A 3 7.16 -17.12 -43.01
CA MET A 3 6.56 -17.18 -41.68
C MET A 3 7.09 -15.98 -40.88
N GLU A 4 6.27 -14.96 -40.68
CA GLU A 4 6.47 -13.97 -39.62
C GLU A 4 6.38 -14.71 -38.30
N THR A 5 7.51 -15.02 -37.72
CA THR A 5 7.64 -15.40 -36.32
C THR A 5 7.20 -14.19 -35.53
N ASN A 6 5.99 -14.24 -34.99
CA ASN A 6 5.46 -13.33 -34.00
C ASN A 6 6.40 -13.38 -32.78
N ALA A 7 7.43 -12.56 -32.80
CA ALA A 7 8.26 -12.31 -31.63
C ALA A 7 7.35 -11.57 -30.64
N ALA A 8 6.62 -12.34 -29.84
CA ALA A 8 5.97 -11.81 -28.64
C ALA A 8 7.04 -10.99 -27.93
N THR A 9 6.87 -9.69 -27.92
CA THR A 9 7.81 -8.74 -27.33
C THR A 9 7.98 -9.14 -25.87
N ASN A 10 9.12 -9.75 -25.55
CA ASN A 10 9.47 -10.22 -24.20
C ASN A 10 9.78 -9.01 -23.29
N LYS A 11 8.83 -8.07 -23.25
CA LYS A 11 8.93 -6.87 -22.44
C LYS A 11 8.71 -7.19 -20.99
N ARG A 12 9.44 -6.49 -20.14
CA ARG A 12 9.27 -6.58 -18.70
C ARG A 12 8.38 -5.44 -18.21
N PHE A 13 7.72 -5.65 -17.07
CA PHE A 13 6.81 -4.67 -16.48
C PHE A 13 7.49 -3.30 -16.26
N ILE A 14 8.76 -3.29 -15.86
CA ILE A 14 9.52 -2.06 -15.64
C ILE A 14 9.65 -1.18 -16.90
N GLU A 15 9.60 -1.79 -18.09
CA GLU A 15 9.71 -1.08 -19.36
C GLU A 15 8.39 -0.48 -19.83
N THR A 16 7.26 -0.92 -19.28
CA THR A 16 5.91 -0.55 -19.76
C THR A 16 5.16 0.38 -18.80
N GLN A 17 4.99 0.00 -17.54
CA GLN A 17 4.07 0.69 -16.61
C GLN A 17 4.60 0.86 -15.18
N PHE A 18 5.89 1.04 -15.03
CA PHE A 18 6.48 1.19 -13.71
C PHE A 18 5.89 2.38 -12.94
N PRO A 19 5.32 2.20 -11.73
CA PRO A 19 4.58 3.24 -11.03
C PRO A 19 5.49 4.23 -10.29
N VAL A 20 6.33 4.96 -11.04
CA VAL A 20 7.37 5.86 -10.51
C VAL A 20 6.83 6.84 -9.46
N SER A 21 5.68 7.46 -9.70
CA SER A 21 5.10 8.43 -8.78
C SER A 21 4.81 7.85 -7.40
N LYS A 22 4.15 6.68 -7.32
CA LYS A 22 3.86 6.02 -6.03
C LYS A 22 5.15 5.56 -5.33
N LEU A 23 6.06 4.96 -6.07
CA LEU A 23 7.35 4.51 -5.54
C LEU A 23 8.20 5.66 -5.00
N SER A 24 8.18 6.82 -5.67
CA SER A 24 8.86 8.02 -5.19
C SER A 24 8.32 8.48 -3.83
N LYS A 25 7.00 8.47 -3.65
CA LYS A 25 6.33 8.84 -2.39
C LYS A 25 6.66 7.86 -1.25
N GLU A 26 6.63 6.57 -1.50
CA GLU A 26 7.03 5.55 -0.52
C GLU A 26 8.51 5.67 -0.15
N SER A 27 9.38 5.87 -1.14
CA SER A 27 10.81 6.10 -0.93
C SER A 27 11.08 7.35 -0.08
N TYR A 28 10.34 8.42 -0.31
CA TYR A 28 10.46 9.64 0.49
C TYR A 28 10.06 9.41 1.94
N LYS A 29 8.97 8.66 2.17
CA LYS A 29 8.55 8.25 3.50
C LYS A 29 9.63 7.42 4.21
N GLU A 30 10.25 6.47 3.52
CA GLU A 30 11.33 5.64 4.07
C GLU A 30 12.52 6.50 4.51
N ARG A 31 12.87 7.52 3.72
CA ARG A 31 13.93 8.47 4.08
C ARG A 31 13.60 9.32 5.30
N LYS A 32 12.35 9.82 5.40
CA LYS A 32 11.91 10.62 6.55
C LYS A 32 11.96 9.85 7.87
N ALA A 33 11.63 8.57 7.87
CA ALA A 33 11.61 7.73 9.07
C ALA A 33 12.99 7.63 9.75
N ASN A 34 14.07 7.96 9.04
CA ASN A 34 15.44 7.88 9.52
C ASN A 34 16.07 9.25 9.86
N HIS A 35 15.28 10.28 10.14
CA HIS A 35 15.75 11.63 10.49
C HIS A 35 16.28 11.78 11.92
N GLY A 36 16.81 10.73 12.55
CA GLY A 36 17.72 10.91 13.69
C GLY A 36 19.03 11.57 13.20
N GLN A 37 19.32 12.77 13.68
CA GLN A 37 20.57 13.49 13.40
C GLN A 37 21.75 12.76 14.05
N THR A 38 22.26 11.72 13.42
CA THR A 38 23.49 11.07 13.82
C THR A 38 24.55 11.30 12.73
N LEU A 39 25.84 11.24 13.07
CA LEU A 39 26.99 11.27 12.14
C LEU A 39 26.83 10.31 10.95
N THR A 40 26.02 9.27 11.10
CA THR A 40 25.54 8.42 10.01
C THR A 40 24.72 9.15 8.94
N GLY A 41 24.24 10.37 9.19
CA GLY A 41 23.58 11.21 8.19
C GLY A 41 24.52 11.66 7.06
N LEU A 42 25.80 11.92 7.37
CA LEU A 42 26.84 12.26 6.39
C LEU A 42 27.26 11.02 5.57
N GLY A 43 27.27 9.82 6.17
CA GLY A 43 27.53 8.56 5.46
C GLY A 43 26.36 8.07 4.60
N LYS A 44 25.18 8.66 4.71
CA LYS A 44 24.01 8.28 3.90
C LYS A 44 24.14 8.61 2.40
N TRP A 45 25.05 9.46 2.02
CA TRP A 45 25.32 9.72 0.60
C TRP A 45 25.93 8.51 -0.13
N TRP A 46 26.66 7.68 0.60
CA TRP A 46 27.11 6.35 0.16
C TRP A 46 26.10 5.25 0.56
N GLY A 47 25.00 5.68 1.17
CA GLY A 47 24.17 4.86 1.95
C GLY A 47 23.08 4.13 1.19
N ARG A 48 22.38 3.35 1.96
CA ARG A 48 21.28 2.46 1.58
C ARG A 48 20.31 3.10 0.60
N LYS A 49 20.13 2.47 -0.54
CA LYS A 49 18.99 2.75 -1.40
C LYS A 49 17.72 2.35 -0.64
N PRO A 50 16.61 3.10 -0.78
CA PRO A 50 15.34 2.72 -0.18
C PRO A 50 14.95 1.30 -0.56
N LEU A 51 14.63 0.46 0.43
CA LEU A 51 14.27 -0.95 0.21
C LEU A 51 13.06 -1.09 -0.71
N VAL A 52 12.10 -0.19 -0.61
CA VAL A 52 10.94 -0.17 -1.49
C VAL A 52 11.34 -0.03 -2.96
N LEU A 53 12.34 0.78 -3.27
CA LEU A 53 12.83 0.94 -4.66
C LEU A 53 13.58 -0.30 -5.13
N VAL A 54 14.43 -0.89 -4.30
CA VAL A 54 15.17 -2.11 -4.65
C VAL A 54 14.22 -3.25 -4.94
N ARG A 55 13.23 -3.48 -4.06
CA ARG A 55 12.19 -4.49 -4.27
C ARG A 55 11.39 -4.25 -5.55
N ALA A 56 10.98 -2.99 -5.77
CA ALA A 56 10.22 -2.61 -6.95
C ALA A 56 11.00 -2.84 -8.24
N CYS A 57 12.28 -2.50 -8.27
CA CYS A 57 13.13 -2.72 -9.45
C CYS A 57 13.30 -4.21 -9.74
N ILE A 58 13.59 -5.03 -8.72
CA ILE A 58 13.74 -6.48 -8.89
C ILE A 58 12.44 -7.09 -9.43
N LEU A 59 11.31 -6.82 -8.77
CA LEU A 59 10.01 -7.34 -9.22
C LEU A 59 9.65 -6.83 -10.61
N GLY A 60 9.90 -5.57 -10.89
CA GLY A 60 9.60 -4.98 -12.20
C GLY A 60 10.45 -5.54 -13.36
N LEU A 61 11.67 -6.00 -13.06
CA LEU A 61 12.56 -6.65 -14.02
C LEU A 61 12.20 -8.13 -14.25
N LEU A 62 11.69 -8.81 -13.23
CA LEU A 62 11.32 -10.23 -13.32
C LEU A 62 9.91 -10.40 -13.89
N MET A 63 8.97 -9.58 -13.47
CA MET A 63 7.57 -9.66 -13.88
C MET A 63 7.42 -9.40 -15.40
N PRO A 64 6.80 -10.35 -16.15
CA PRO A 64 6.51 -10.13 -17.56
C PRO A 64 5.46 -9.05 -17.74
N ALA A 65 5.54 -8.30 -18.84
CA ALA A 65 4.46 -7.44 -19.28
C ALA A 65 3.46 -8.26 -20.11
N SER A 66 2.18 -8.15 -19.80
CA SER A 66 1.09 -8.75 -20.56
C SER A 66 0.43 -7.72 -21.50
N ASP A 67 -0.52 -8.16 -22.30
CA ASP A 67 -1.33 -7.27 -23.13
C ASP A 67 -2.31 -6.41 -22.29
N ASN A 68 -2.48 -6.73 -21.02
CA ASN A 68 -3.30 -5.98 -20.08
C ASN A 68 -2.44 -5.19 -19.07
N ALA A 69 -1.86 -4.11 -19.55
CA ALA A 69 -0.99 -3.24 -18.78
C ALA A 69 -1.62 -2.69 -17.49
N LYS A 70 -2.95 -2.46 -17.48
CA LYS A 70 -3.66 -2.05 -16.26
C LYS A 70 -3.63 -3.16 -15.21
N ARG A 71 -3.85 -4.39 -15.63
CA ARG A 71 -3.84 -5.56 -14.78
C ARG A 71 -2.45 -5.85 -14.22
N ASP A 72 -1.42 -5.77 -15.06
CA ASP A 72 -0.03 -5.90 -14.63
C ASP A 72 0.30 -4.91 -13.50
N ARG A 73 -0.14 -3.66 -13.66
CA ARG A 73 0.05 -2.63 -12.65
C ARG A 73 -0.70 -2.92 -11.34
N GLU A 74 -1.93 -3.42 -11.41
CA GLU A 74 -2.71 -3.81 -10.23
C GLU A 74 -2.01 -4.94 -9.47
N VAL A 75 -1.54 -5.97 -10.15
CA VAL A 75 -0.79 -7.09 -9.58
C VAL A 75 0.52 -6.62 -8.96
N PHE A 76 1.28 -5.79 -9.66
CA PHE A 76 2.51 -5.21 -9.12
C PHE A 76 2.25 -4.42 -7.82
N LEU A 77 1.19 -3.60 -7.78
CA LEU A 77 0.85 -2.83 -6.59
C LEU A 77 0.43 -3.73 -5.42
N LYS A 78 -0.23 -4.86 -5.68
CA LYS A 78 -0.54 -5.89 -4.66
C LYS A 78 0.72 -6.53 -4.11
N LEU A 79 1.65 -6.96 -4.98
CA LEU A 79 2.96 -7.50 -4.57
C LEU A 79 3.73 -6.54 -3.67
N MET A 80 3.67 -5.25 -3.98
CA MET A 80 4.31 -4.19 -3.21
C MET A 80 3.49 -3.72 -2.00
N THR A 81 2.29 -4.26 -1.76
CA THR A 81 1.34 -3.80 -0.71
C THR A 81 1.03 -2.30 -0.80
N MET A 82 0.95 -1.78 -2.02
CA MET A 82 0.72 -0.37 -2.37
C MET A 82 -0.67 -0.15 -3.00
N ASP A 83 -1.49 -1.17 -3.07
CA ASP A 83 -2.90 -1.14 -3.43
C ASP A 83 -3.78 -0.76 -2.23
N ALA A 84 -5.09 -0.70 -2.41
CA ALA A 84 -6.02 -0.28 -1.36
C ALA A 84 -6.02 -1.24 -0.16
N ASP A 85 -5.97 -2.57 -0.40
CA ASP A 85 -5.92 -3.57 0.66
C ASP A 85 -4.58 -3.53 1.40
N GLY A 86 -3.47 -3.47 0.68
CA GLY A 86 -2.14 -3.36 1.26
C GLY A 86 -1.99 -2.12 2.15
N LEU A 87 -2.47 -0.96 1.70
CA LEU A 87 -2.49 0.27 2.50
C LEU A 87 -3.35 0.13 3.75
N TRP A 88 -4.54 -0.48 3.65
CA TRP A 88 -5.40 -0.71 4.80
C TRP A 88 -4.73 -1.63 5.83
N ARG A 89 -4.14 -2.74 5.40
CA ARG A 89 -3.42 -3.67 6.29
C ARG A 89 -2.23 -2.98 6.97
N ARG A 90 -1.48 -2.16 6.26
CA ARG A 90 -0.38 -1.35 6.80
C ARG A 90 -0.87 -0.33 7.83
N TYR A 91 -2.05 0.23 7.63
CA TYR A 91 -2.70 1.13 8.57
C TYR A 91 -3.17 0.40 9.85
N VAL A 92 -3.82 -0.75 9.70
CA VAL A 92 -4.25 -1.59 10.83
C VAL A 92 -3.05 -2.07 11.64
N ALA A 93 -2.00 -2.54 10.98
CA ALA A 93 -0.77 -2.99 11.63
C ALA A 93 -0.07 -1.87 12.41
N LYS A 94 -0.25 -0.61 12.01
CA LYS A 94 0.23 0.57 12.78
C LYS A 94 -0.67 0.92 13.97
N GLY A 95 -1.80 0.26 14.15
CA GLY A 95 -2.74 0.48 15.26
C GLY A 95 -3.84 1.50 14.97
N MET A 96 -4.18 1.74 13.70
CA MET A 96 -5.28 2.63 13.30
C MET A 96 -5.17 4.04 13.95
N THR A 97 -4.08 4.72 13.65
CA THR A 97 -3.63 5.94 14.35
C THR A 97 -4.38 7.24 13.98
N LEU A 98 -5.41 7.21 13.11
CA LEU A 98 -6.29 8.36 12.91
C LEU A 98 -6.96 8.74 14.24
N LYS A 99 -6.92 10.02 14.57
CA LYS A 99 -7.60 10.53 15.76
C LYS A 99 -9.11 10.46 15.55
N GLN A 100 -9.85 10.28 16.62
CA GLN A 100 -11.32 10.25 16.62
C GLN A 100 -11.94 11.45 15.88
N ALA A 101 -11.43 12.67 16.11
CA ALA A 101 -11.90 13.88 15.45
C ALA A 101 -11.69 13.84 13.92
N ASP A 102 -10.56 13.27 13.46
CA ASP A 102 -10.28 13.16 12.04
C ASP A 102 -11.16 12.10 11.38
N VAL A 103 -11.40 10.97 12.08
CA VAL A 103 -12.37 9.96 11.61
C VAL A 103 -13.75 10.60 11.44
N PHE A 104 -14.23 11.33 12.46
CA PHE A 104 -15.51 12.03 12.39
C PHE A 104 -15.60 13.00 11.21
N ARG A 105 -14.56 13.82 10.98
CA ARG A 105 -14.54 14.79 9.87
C ARG A 105 -14.55 14.14 8.50
N LEU A 106 -13.88 13.02 8.33
CA LEU A 106 -13.77 12.30 7.06
C LEU A 106 -15.04 11.52 6.70
N LEU A 107 -15.85 11.14 7.68
CA LEU A 107 -17.10 10.40 7.44
C LEU A 107 -18.19 11.28 6.84
N ASN A 108 -19.07 10.69 6.04
CA ASN A 108 -20.30 11.33 5.59
C ASN A 108 -21.30 11.46 6.76
N PRO A 109 -22.35 12.31 6.64
CA PRO A 109 -23.31 12.52 7.73
C PRO A 109 -23.97 11.24 8.24
N ALA A 110 -24.40 10.31 7.36
CA ALA A 110 -25.04 9.07 7.75
C ALA A 110 -24.12 8.16 8.58
N ASP A 111 -22.85 8.05 8.17
CA ASP A 111 -21.86 7.29 8.92
C ASP A 111 -21.48 7.98 10.25
N ARG A 112 -21.46 9.32 10.29
CA ARG A 112 -21.28 10.05 11.55
C ARG A 112 -22.38 9.71 12.54
N ASP A 113 -23.63 9.77 12.10
CA ASP A 113 -24.80 9.45 12.94
C ASP A 113 -24.80 7.99 13.41
N ARG A 114 -24.20 7.09 12.63
CA ARG A 114 -24.05 5.68 13.00
C ARG A 114 -23.06 5.46 14.13
N PHE A 115 -21.90 6.11 14.09
CA PHE A 115 -20.78 5.82 14.97
C PHE A 115 -20.55 6.86 16.09
N PHE A 116 -21.06 8.06 15.95
CA PHE A 116 -20.74 9.17 16.85
C PHE A 116 -21.97 9.80 17.52
N VAL A 117 -21.73 10.45 18.64
CA VAL A 117 -22.65 11.35 19.32
C VAL A 117 -22.01 12.73 19.35
N LEU A 118 -22.74 13.77 18.95
CA LEU A 118 -22.32 15.15 19.08
C LEU A 118 -22.35 15.56 20.56
N VAL A 119 -21.34 16.24 21.03
CA VAL A 119 -21.22 16.68 22.42
C VAL A 119 -21.12 18.20 22.43
N THR A 120 -22.14 18.84 23.00
CA THR A 120 -22.28 20.30 23.05
C THR A 120 -21.38 20.96 24.12
N ASP A 121 -20.90 20.21 25.12
CA ASP A 121 -20.20 20.77 26.30
C ASP A 121 -18.74 20.34 26.46
N SER A 122 -18.11 19.77 25.44
CA SER A 122 -16.73 19.32 25.55
C SER A 122 -15.83 19.92 24.46
N LYS A 123 -14.51 19.95 24.72
CA LYS A 123 -13.50 20.33 23.73
C LYS A 123 -13.48 19.44 22.47
N ALA A 124 -14.22 18.32 22.48
CA ALA A 124 -14.35 17.38 21.37
C ALA A 124 -15.72 17.58 20.70
N GLU A 125 -15.72 17.85 19.40
CA GLU A 125 -16.93 18.03 18.59
C GLU A 125 -17.83 16.78 18.58
N ALA A 126 -17.26 15.58 18.73
CA ALA A 126 -17.97 14.30 18.69
C ALA A 126 -17.26 13.23 19.53
N GLN A 127 -18.01 12.31 20.07
CA GLN A 127 -17.52 11.14 20.79
C GLN A 127 -18.08 9.85 20.19
N TRP A 128 -17.32 8.75 20.29
CA TRP A 128 -17.82 7.43 19.93
C TRP A 128 -19.10 7.11 20.70
N LYS A 129 -20.09 6.55 20.04
CA LYS A 129 -21.27 6.00 20.72
C LYS A 129 -20.83 4.95 21.74
N ARG A 130 -21.54 4.93 22.87
CA ARG A 130 -21.33 3.91 23.91
C ARG A 130 -21.70 2.53 23.36
N GLY A 131 -20.92 1.51 23.66
CA GLY A 131 -21.22 0.12 23.28
C GLY A 131 -20.73 -0.29 21.89
N LEU A 132 -20.07 0.59 21.12
CA LEU A 132 -19.46 0.19 19.85
C LEU A 132 -18.40 -0.89 20.05
N SER A 133 -18.49 -1.97 19.28
CA SER A 133 -17.50 -3.03 19.23
C SER A 133 -16.20 -2.55 18.60
N LYS A 134 -15.14 -3.36 18.72
CA LYS A 134 -13.84 -3.08 18.03
C LYS A 134 -14.01 -3.10 16.51
N GLU A 135 -14.83 -4.00 16.02
CA GLU A 135 -15.14 -4.20 14.61
C GLU A 135 -15.86 -2.99 14.02
N GLU A 136 -16.85 -2.45 14.74
CA GLU A 136 -17.58 -1.24 14.31
C GLU A 136 -16.67 0.00 14.29
N LYS A 137 -15.77 0.12 15.27
CA LYS A 137 -14.76 1.19 15.25
C LYS A 137 -13.77 1.01 14.09
N ALA A 138 -13.35 -0.23 13.81
CA ALA A 138 -12.49 -0.53 12.67
C ALA A 138 -13.20 -0.22 11.34
N GLU A 139 -14.50 -0.49 11.23
CA GLU A 139 -15.32 -0.10 10.07
C GLU A 139 -15.34 1.41 9.87
N ALA A 140 -15.59 2.18 10.93
CA ALA A 140 -15.55 3.64 10.87
C ALA A 140 -14.18 4.16 10.42
N HIS A 141 -13.09 3.59 10.96
CA HIS A 141 -11.74 3.89 10.53
C HIS A 141 -11.50 3.52 9.05
N ARG A 142 -12.04 2.39 8.58
CA ARG A 142 -11.94 1.97 7.19
C ARG A 142 -12.63 2.95 6.24
N LEU A 143 -13.85 3.35 6.57
CA LEU A 143 -14.61 4.34 5.80
C LEU A 143 -13.88 5.68 5.75
N ALA A 144 -13.39 6.18 6.88
CA ALA A 144 -12.60 7.41 6.93
C ALA A 144 -11.29 7.29 6.14
N PHE A 145 -10.55 6.20 6.29
CA PHE A 145 -9.29 5.95 5.60
C PHE A 145 -9.45 5.90 4.07
N THR A 146 -10.58 5.39 3.56
CA THR A 146 -10.85 5.38 2.11
C THR A 146 -10.97 6.79 1.52
N LYS A 147 -11.38 7.78 2.32
CA LYS A 147 -11.53 9.19 1.89
C LYS A 147 -10.20 9.93 1.76
N LEU A 148 -9.17 9.46 2.41
CA LEU A 148 -7.84 10.05 2.30
C LEU A 148 -7.25 9.82 0.90
N ASN A 149 -6.50 10.80 0.40
CA ASN A 149 -5.66 10.62 -0.79
C ASN A 149 -4.47 9.70 -0.48
N TYR A 150 -3.69 9.34 -1.50
CA TYR A 150 -2.57 8.40 -1.34
C TYR A 150 -1.50 8.93 -0.37
N ASP A 151 -1.15 10.20 -0.47
CA ASP A 151 -0.09 10.82 0.34
C ASP A 151 -0.49 10.86 1.82
N ASP A 152 -1.72 11.30 2.10
CA ASP A 152 -2.25 11.35 3.47
C ASP A 152 -2.32 9.93 4.08
N LYS A 153 -2.72 8.92 3.29
CA LYS A 153 -2.69 7.51 3.74
C LYS A 153 -1.32 7.07 4.19
N LEU A 154 -0.26 7.48 3.49
CA LEU A 154 1.10 7.09 3.84
C LEU A 154 1.53 7.57 5.23
N GLU A 155 1.03 8.71 5.71
CA GLU A 155 1.36 9.20 7.06
C GLU A 155 0.88 8.23 8.16
N TYR A 156 -0.23 7.55 7.92
CA TYR A 156 -0.85 6.62 8.86
C TYR A 156 -0.47 5.15 8.63
N CYS A 157 0.23 4.81 7.57
CA CYS A 157 0.64 3.44 7.26
C CYS A 157 2.02 3.09 7.80
N LEU A 158 2.29 1.82 8.07
CA LEU A 158 3.65 1.28 8.13
C LEU A 158 4.29 1.31 6.73
N ARG A 159 5.59 1.07 6.64
CA ARG A 159 6.27 0.88 5.35
C ARG A 159 5.93 -0.50 4.76
N PRO A 160 6.03 -0.69 3.43
CA PRO A 160 5.73 -1.97 2.79
C PRO A 160 6.49 -3.17 3.36
N GLU A 161 7.74 -2.97 3.77
CA GLU A 161 8.60 -4.00 4.33
C GLU A 161 8.32 -4.34 5.80
N GLU A 162 7.46 -3.57 6.47
CA GLU A 162 7.12 -3.79 7.88
C GLU A 162 5.90 -4.71 8.07
N ILE A 163 5.30 -5.18 6.98
CA ILE A 163 4.23 -6.17 7.01
C ILE A 163 4.59 -7.42 6.21
N SER A 164 3.90 -8.51 6.48
CA SER A 164 4.16 -9.84 5.89
C SER A 164 3.88 -10.00 4.39
N GLY A 165 3.69 -8.91 3.65
CA GLY A 165 3.38 -8.96 2.22
C GLY A 165 1.87 -8.96 1.91
N PRO A 166 1.44 -9.39 0.73
CA PRO A 166 0.04 -9.47 0.29
C PRO A 166 -0.86 -10.28 1.21
N SER A 167 -2.17 -10.03 1.20
CA SER A 167 -3.16 -10.88 1.87
C SER A 167 -3.33 -12.22 1.12
N GLU A 168 -3.90 -13.21 1.78
CA GLU A 168 -4.20 -14.51 1.16
C GLU A 168 -5.06 -14.36 -0.11
N ALA A 169 -6.09 -13.51 -0.04
CA ALA A 169 -6.93 -13.20 -1.21
C ALA A 169 -6.13 -12.51 -2.33
N ALA A 170 -5.18 -11.65 -1.98
CA ALA A 170 -4.31 -11.00 -2.96
C ALA A 170 -3.35 -11.98 -3.60
N TRP A 171 -2.84 -12.98 -2.86
CA TRP A 171 -1.99 -14.05 -3.41
C TRP A 171 -2.71 -14.89 -4.46
N ALA A 172 -3.97 -15.29 -4.20
CA ALA A 172 -4.77 -16.02 -5.19
C ALA A 172 -4.87 -15.25 -6.52
N ASP A 173 -5.08 -13.96 -6.43
CA ASP A 173 -5.22 -13.07 -7.59
C ASP A 173 -3.88 -12.81 -8.31
N ILE A 174 -2.78 -12.66 -7.57
CA ILE A 174 -1.42 -12.53 -8.10
C ILE A 174 -1.04 -13.80 -8.87
N ASN A 175 -1.20 -14.96 -8.23
CA ASN A 175 -0.85 -16.26 -8.83
C ASN A 175 -1.64 -16.55 -10.09
N ALA A 176 -2.94 -16.23 -10.08
CA ALA A 176 -3.79 -16.39 -11.28
C ALA A 176 -3.31 -15.54 -12.45
N HIS A 177 -2.75 -14.35 -12.20
CA HIS A 177 -2.24 -13.49 -13.27
C HIS A 177 -0.84 -13.87 -13.75
N LEU A 178 0.05 -14.21 -12.82
CA LEU A 178 1.45 -14.53 -13.14
C LEU A 178 1.69 -15.98 -13.52
N GLY A 179 0.70 -16.87 -13.31
CA GLY A 179 0.87 -18.31 -13.51
C GLY A 179 1.78 -18.95 -12.45
N THR A 180 1.81 -18.40 -11.24
CA THR A 180 2.63 -18.86 -10.11
C THR A 180 1.80 -19.54 -9.04
N SER A 181 2.44 -20.16 -8.06
CA SER A 181 1.81 -20.77 -6.88
C SER A 181 2.35 -20.22 -5.55
N ALA A 182 2.99 -19.07 -5.60
CA ALA A 182 3.70 -18.44 -4.50
C ALA A 182 2.77 -17.95 -3.39
N THR A 183 3.28 -18.00 -2.16
CA THR A 183 2.66 -17.42 -0.94
C THR A 183 3.54 -16.36 -0.29
N THR A 184 4.76 -16.21 -0.79
CA THR A 184 5.75 -15.23 -0.35
C THR A 184 6.41 -14.52 -1.53
N LEU A 185 6.98 -13.35 -1.26
CA LEU A 185 7.71 -12.61 -2.30
C LEU A 185 8.95 -13.35 -2.79
N GLN A 186 9.58 -14.14 -1.92
CA GLN A 186 10.75 -14.96 -2.29
C GLN A 186 10.37 -16.05 -3.29
N GLU A 187 9.22 -16.70 -3.07
CA GLU A 187 8.70 -17.72 -3.99
C GLU A 187 8.33 -17.10 -5.34
N VAL A 188 7.65 -15.97 -5.38
CA VAL A 188 7.37 -15.26 -6.64
C VAL A 188 8.66 -14.96 -7.41
N VAL A 189 9.69 -14.44 -6.72
CA VAL A 189 10.97 -14.12 -7.35
C VAL A 189 11.66 -15.39 -7.89
N ALA A 190 11.46 -16.53 -7.24
CA ALA A 190 12.04 -17.80 -7.68
C ALA A 190 11.27 -18.43 -8.86
N GLU A 191 9.96 -18.17 -8.97
CA GLU A 191 9.10 -18.71 -10.02
C GLU A 191 9.08 -17.84 -11.30
N LEU A 192 9.42 -16.53 -11.23
CA LEU A 192 9.50 -15.60 -12.37
C LEU A 192 10.85 -15.58 -13.06
#